data_b229276609b597125734870d1f9d40ba
#
_entry.id   b229276609b597125734870d1f9d40ba
#
_cell.length_a   1.000
_cell.length_b   1.000
_cell.length_c   1.000
_cell.angle_alpha   90.00
_cell.angle_beta   90.00
_cell.angle_gamma   90.00
#
_symmetry.space_group_name_H-M   'P 1'
#
loop_
_entity.id
_entity.type
_entity.pdbx_description
1 polymer ?
#
loop_
_entity_poly.entity_id
_entity_poly.type
_entity_poly.pdbx_seq_one_letter_code
_entity_poly.pdbx_strand_id
1 'polypeptide(L)'
;MKPYKKEIFHGETHVATVVKPLKAPQGLSFVTDDDKFLQLGIWNYKKKKSLDAHFHNWFKREAYRTNEFIYVVKGKVKCNLYTEDGLFIDSFIIKKNEGMIQYAFAHEYKILKDSIII
;
A
#
# COMPACT_ATOMS: atom_id res chain seq x y z
N MET A 1 5.11 -7.88 -14.43
CA MET A 1 4.33 -7.93 -13.16
C MET A 1 5.28 -7.90 -11.98
N LYS A 2 4.97 -7.11 -10.95
CA LYS A 2 5.77 -7.00 -9.73
C LYS A 2 5.09 -7.81 -8.63
N PRO A 3 5.66 -8.92 -8.16
CA PRO A 3 4.98 -9.82 -7.20
C PRO A 3 4.77 -9.18 -5.83
N TYR A 4 5.50 -8.12 -5.50
CA TYR A 4 5.43 -7.45 -4.22
C TYR A 4 4.33 -6.39 -4.13
N LYS A 5 3.63 -6.10 -5.24
CA LYS A 5 2.52 -5.15 -5.23
C LYS A 5 1.45 -5.50 -6.26
N LYS A 6 0.22 -5.15 -5.95
CA LYS A 6 -0.92 -5.22 -6.86
C LYS A 6 -1.61 -3.87 -6.86
N GLU A 7 -1.67 -3.23 -8.02
CA GLU A 7 -2.34 -1.94 -8.18
C GLU A 7 -3.81 -2.14 -8.57
N ILE A 8 -4.69 -1.37 -7.97
CA ILE A 8 -6.14 -1.45 -8.19
C ILE A 8 -6.63 -0.11 -8.72
N PHE A 9 -7.27 -0.18 -9.88
CA PHE A 9 -7.83 0.98 -10.58
C PHE A 9 -9.33 0.84 -10.76
N HIS A 10 -10.01 1.96 -10.80
CA HIS A 10 -11.38 2.07 -11.28
C HIS A 10 -11.40 3.17 -12.34
N GLY A 11 -11.56 2.79 -13.62
CA GLY A 11 -11.31 3.70 -14.72
C GLY A 11 -9.86 4.21 -14.68
N GLU A 12 -9.69 5.51 -14.71
CA GLU A 12 -8.37 6.16 -14.62
C GLU A 12 -7.92 6.43 -13.18
N THR A 13 -8.79 6.22 -12.20
CA THR A 13 -8.47 6.48 -10.80
C THR A 13 -7.69 5.33 -10.19
N HIS A 14 -6.49 5.62 -9.69
CA HIS A 14 -5.72 4.67 -8.90
C HIS A 14 -6.30 4.64 -7.49
N VAL A 15 -6.98 3.55 -7.16
CA VAL A 15 -7.75 3.42 -5.92
C VAL A 15 -6.84 2.99 -4.77
N ALA A 16 -6.05 1.94 -4.98
CA ALA A 16 -5.22 1.37 -3.93
C ALA A 16 -4.06 0.55 -4.50
N THR A 17 -3.06 0.30 -3.67
CA THR A 17 -1.98 -0.66 -3.94
C THR A 17 -1.87 -1.63 -2.77
N VAL A 18 -2.04 -2.91 -3.03
CA VAL A 18 -1.78 -3.99 -2.05
C VAL A 18 -0.28 -4.26 -2.05
N VAL A 19 0.30 -4.42 -0.86
CA VAL A 19 1.75 -4.55 -0.66
C VAL A 19 2.06 -5.89 -0.03
N LYS A 20 3.00 -6.62 -0.63
CA LYS A 20 3.47 -7.93 -0.15
C LYS A 20 4.99 -7.89 -0.01
N PRO A 21 5.50 -7.31 1.09
CA PRO A 21 6.94 -7.03 1.23
C PRO A 21 7.84 -8.26 1.13
N LEU A 22 7.39 -9.41 1.61
CA LEU A 22 8.20 -10.63 1.58
C LEU A 22 8.45 -11.14 0.15
N LYS A 23 7.73 -10.63 -0.84
CA LYS A 23 7.91 -10.97 -2.26
C LYS A 23 8.81 -9.98 -3.00
N ALA A 24 9.34 -8.98 -2.32
CA ALA A 24 10.23 -8.00 -2.96
C ALA A 24 11.62 -8.60 -3.21
N PRO A 25 12.24 -8.32 -4.36
CA PRO A 25 13.61 -8.74 -4.63
C PRO A 25 14.60 -7.99 -3.74
N GLN A 26 15.86 -8.44 -3.73
CA GLN A 26 16.93 -7.73 -3.04
C GLN A 26 17.06 -6.32 -3.63
N GLY A 27 17.27 -5.34 -2.75
CA GLY A 27 17.41 -3.94 -3.10
C GLY A 27 16.20 -3.11 -2.67
N LEU A 28 16.04 -1.97 -3.29
CA LEU A 28 14.92 -1.06 -3.07
C LEU A 28 13.85 -1.28 -4.13
N SER A 29 12.62 -1.49 -3.67
CA SER A 29 11.46 -1.63 -4.54
C SER A 29 10.42 -0.57 -4.16
N PHE A 30 10.15 0.38 -5.05
CA PHE A 30 9.13 1.39 -4.80
C PHE A 30 7.73 0.81 -5.00
N VAL A 31 6.86 1.10 -4.05
CA VAL A 31 5.44 0.72 -4.09
C VAL A 31 4.62 1.83 -4.71
N THR A 32 4.83 3.06 -4.26
CA THR A 32 4.09 4.24 -4.75
C THR A 32 4.83 4.91 -5.90
N ASP A 33 4.07 5.48 -6.82
CA ASP A 33 4.61 6.30 -7.90
C ASP A 33 5.09 7.66 -7.36
N ASP A 34 5.94 8.33 -8.12
CA ASP A 34 6.58 9.59 -7.70
C ASP A 34 5.57 10.73 -7.50
N ASP A 35 4.41 10.65 -8.12
CA ASP A 35 3.36 11.66 -7.99
C ASP A 35 2.53 11.53 -6.72
N LYS A 36 2.68 10.44 -5.97
CA LYS A 36 1.93 10.22 -4.74
C LYS A 36 2.47 11.07 -3.61
N PHE A 37 1.57 11.46 -2.70
CA PHE A 37 1.94 12.29 -1.55
C PHE A 37 2.94 11.60 -0.64
N LEU A 38 2.74 10.31 -0.37
CA LEU A 38 3.62 9.49 0.47
C LEU A 38 4.45 8.57 -0.42
N GLN A 39 5.76 8.58 -0.21
CA GLN A 39 6.64 7.61 -0.82
C GLN A 39 6.74 6.37 0.05
N LEU A 40 6.31 5.24 -0.47
CA LEU A 40 6.39 3.93 0.18
C LEU A 40 7.31 3.02 -0.63
N GLY A 41 8.30 2.47 0.01
CA GLY A 41 9.23 1.52 -0.61
C GLY A 41 9.51 0.34 0.31
N ILE A 42 9.99 -0.74 -0.28
CA ILE A 42 10.40 -1.96 0.42
C ILE A 42 11.91 -2.08 0.31
N TRP A 43 12.56 -2.23 1.45
CA TRP A 43 14.02 -2.41 1.53
C TRP A 43 14.31 -3.87 1.88
N ASN A 44 14.92 -4.59 0.94
CA ASN A 44 15.36 -5.94 1.14
C ASN A 44 16.87 -6.00 0.95
N TYR A 45 17.61 -5.74 2.03
CA TYR A 45 19.07 -5.66 2.01
C TYR A 45 19.70 -6.67 2.96
N LYS A 46 20.91 -7.10 2.60
CA LYS A 46 21.76 -7.90 3.47
C LYS A 46 22.37 -7.01 4.56
N LYS A 47 22.76 -7.64 5.67
CA LYS A 47 23.46 -6.90 6.74
C LYS A 47 24.75 -6.28 6.19
N LYS A 48 25.20 -5.19 6.82
CA LYS A 48 26.35 -4.35 6.42
C LYS A 48 26.07 -3.44 5.23
N LYS A 49 24.91 -3.51 4.59
CA LYS A 49 24.54 -2.50 3.60
C LYS A 49 24.32 -1.16 4.31
N SER A 50 24.97 -0.11 3.80
CA SER A 50 24.74 1.26 4.24
C SER A 50 23.92 2.01 3.22
N LEU A 51 23.05 2.87 3.70
CA LEU A 51 22.30 3.81 2.86
C LEU A 51 22.77 5.20 3.25
N ASP A 52 23.33 5.92 2.27
CA ASP A 52 23.93 7.23 2.52
C ASP A 52 22.88 8.23 3.02
N ALA A 53 23.31 9.13 3.89
CA ALA A 53 22.46 10.22 4.34
C ALA A 53 22.03 11.06 3.13
N HIS A 54 20.75 11.36 3.06
CA HIS A 54 20.20 12.17 1.98
C HIS A 54 18.95 12.90 2.45
N PHE A 55 18.49 13.84 1.65
CA PHE A 55 17.20 14.50 1.85
C PHE A 55 16.41 14.47 0.55
N HIS A 56 15.11 14.62 0.65
CA HIS A 56 14.23 14.65 -0.50
C HIS A 56 14.08 16.08 -0.99
N ASN A 57 14.14 16.28 -2.30
CA ASN A 57 14.00 17.61 -2.88
C ASN A 57 12.63 18.19 -2.62
N TRP A 58 12.58 19.48 -2.39
CA TRP A 58 11.32 20.17 -2.23
C TRP A 58 10.64 20.33 -3.57
N PHE A 59 9.38 19.94 -3.62
CA PHE A 59 8.49 20.29 -4.73
C PHE A 59 7.05 20.28 -4.24
N LYS A 60 6.21 21.03 -4.95
CA LYS A 60 4.81 21.20 -4.55
C LYS A 60 4.07 19.88 -4.61
N ARG A 61 3.34 19.57 -3.54
CA ARG A 61 2.41 18.43 -3.46
C ARG A 61 1.02 18.98 -3.21
N GLU A 62 0.02 18.39 -3.87
CA GLU A 62 -1.39 18.71 -3.60
C GLU A 62 -2.09 17.43 -3.19
N ALA A 63 -2.90 17.51 -2.14
CA ALA A 63 -3.68 16.37 -1.66
C ALA A 63 -5.09 16.84 -1.32
N TYR A 64 -6.07 16.20 -1.94
CA TYR A 64 -7.49 16.48 -1.73
C TYR A 64 -8.20 15.39 -0.95
N ARG A 65 -7.53 14.26 -0.72
CA ARG A 65 -8.05 13.09 -0.02
C ARG A 65 -7.04 12.62 1.01
N THR A 66 -7.55 12.05 2.09
CA THR A 66 -6.71 11.33 3.05
C THR A 66 -6.25 10.03 2.40
N ASN A 67 -4.95 9.82 2.34
CA ASN A 67 -4.38 8.52 1.98
C ASN A 67 -4.21 7.71 3.26
N GLU A 68 -4.62 6.45 3.22
CA GLU A 68 -4.54 5.56 4.38
C GLU A 68 -3.65 4.38 4.07
N PHE A 69 -2.73 4.09 4.97
CA PHE A 69 -1.90 2.89 4.89
C PHE A 69 -2.24 1.97 6.06
N ILE A 70 -2.50 0.71 5.75
CA ILE A 70 -2.65 -0.32 6.76
C ILE A 70 -1.61 -1.42 6.56
N TYR A 71 -1.17 -2.02 7.66
CA TYR A 71 -0.24 -3.14 7.66
C TYR A 71 -0.65 -4.15 8.72
N VAL A 72 -0.78 -5.41 8.32
CA VAL A 72 -1.22 -6.49 9.22
C VAL A 72 -0.01 -7.05 9.95
N VAL A 73 0.10 -6.69 11.23
CA VAL A 73 1.14 -7.17 12.13
C VAL A 73 0.83 -8.60 12.57
N LYS A 74 -0.44 -8.87 12.84
CA LYS A 74 -0.96 -10.17 13.28
C LYS A 74 -2.36 -10.35 12.71
N GLY A 75 -2.70 -11.55 12.30
CA GLY A 75 -4.06 -11.91 11.90
C GLY A 75 -4.32 -11.85 10.41
N LYS A 76 -5.54 -11.52 10.06
CA LYS A 76 -6.02 -11.54 8.69
C LYS A 76 -7.25 -10.65 8.56
N VAL A 77 -7.31 -9.86 7.51
CA VAL A 77 -8.43 -8.96 7.23
C VAL A 77 -8.87 -9.09 5.78
N LYS A 78 -10.18 -9.03 5.55
CA LYS A 78 -10.75 -8.91 4.21
C LYS A 78 -11.05 -7.43 3.95
N CYS A 79 -10.60 -6.93 2.82
CA CYS A 79 -10.89 -5.57 2.36
C CYS A 79 -11.83 -5.63 1.17
N ASN A 80 -12.89 -4.83 1.22
CA ASN A 80 -13.78 -4.59 0.09
C ASN A 80 -13.65 -3.12 -0.30
N LEU A 81 -13.45 -2.84 -1.57
CA LEU A 81 -13.33 -1.48 -2.09
C LEU A 81 -14.58 -1.13 -2.91
N TYR A 82 -15.04 0.11 -2.73
CA TYR A 82 -16.23 0.64 -3.38
C TYR A 82 -15.96 2.05 -3.89
N THR A 83 -16.69 2.48 -4.90
CA THR A 83 -16.75 3.89 -5.29
C THR A 83 -17.48 4.70 -4.19
N GLU A 84 -17.42 6.03 -4.26
CA GLU A 84 -18.10 6.89 -3.28
C GLU A 84 -19.62 6.71 -3.29
N ASP A 85 -20.19 6.31 -4.43
CA ASP A 85 -21.62 6.02 -4.56
C ASP A 85 -22.00 4.55 -4.33
N GLY A 86 -21.03 3.74 -3.85
CA GLY A 86 -21.31 2.39 -3.37
C GLY A 86 -21.16 1.27 -4.39
N LEU A 87 -20.62 1.54 -5.57
CA LEU A 87 -20.35 0.48 -6.55
C LEU A 87 -19.12 -0.32 -6.15
N PHE A 88 -19.25 -1.65 -6.20
CA PHE A 88 -18.16 -2.56 -5.87
C PHE A 88 -17.01 -2.45 -6.88
N ILE A 89 -15.78 -2.39 -6.39
CA ILE A 89 -14.56 -2.33 -7.20
C ILE A 89 -13.79 -3.64 -7.14
N ASP A 90 -13.38 -4.05 -5.92
CA ASP A 90 -12.55 -5.24 -5.74
C ASP A 90 -12.64 -5.73 -4.30
N SER A 91 -12.25 -6.97 -4.08
CA SER A 91 -12.20 -7.60 -2.77
C SER A 91 -10.96 -8.49 -2.69
N PHE A 92 -10.25 -8.42 -1.56
CA PHE A 92 -9.03 -9.21 -1.36
C PHE A 92 -8.77 -9.39 0.13
N ILE A 93 -7.92 -10.36 0.44
CA ILE A 93 -7.49 -10.65 1.80
C ILE A 93 -6.07 -10.14 1.99
N ILE A 94 -5.85 -9.44 3.10
CA ILE A 94 -4.55 -8.96 3.54
C ILE A 94 -4.16 -9.79 4.75
N LYS A 95 -3.02 -10.46 4.65
CA LYS A 95 -2.51 -11.38 5.67
C LYS A 95 -1.39 -10.71 6.47
N LYS A 96 -0.93 -11.42 7.51
CA LYS A 96 0.26 -11.03 8.27
C LYS A 96 1.41 -10.66 7.32
N ASN A 97 2.09 -9.55 7.60
CA ASN A 97 3.20 -8.98 6.83
C ASN A 97 2.80 -8.46 5.45
N GLU A 98 1.53 -8.24 5.22
CA GLU A 98 1.02 -7.58 4.02
C GLU A 98 0.29 -6.29 4.41
N GLY A 99 0.13 -5.39 3.47
CA GLY A 99 -0.53 -4.11 3.70
C GLY A 99 -1.23 -3.57 2.46
N MET A 100 -1.78 -2.39 2.61
CA MET A 100 -2.43 -1.68 1.51
C MET A 100 -2.29 -0.18 1.75
N ILE A 101 -1.97 0.56 0.70
CA ILE A 101 -2.14 2.01 0.70
C ILE A 101 -3.32 2.36 -0.20
N GLN A 102 -4.24 3.15 0.33
CA GLN A 102 -5.43 3.60 -0.39
C GLN A 102 -5.33 5.08 -0.71
N TYR A 103 -5.63 5.42 -1.95
CA TYR A 103 -5.54 6.79 -2.47
C TYR A 103 -6.90 7.44 -2.66
N ALA A 104 -7.95 6.65 -2.88
CA ALA A 104 -9.27 7.17 -3.22
C ALA A 104 -10.38 6.20 -2.84
N PHE A 105 -11.60 6.72 -2.74
CA PHE A 105 -12.86 6.00 -2.61
C PHE A 105 -13.06 5.34 -1.24
N ALA A 106 -13.98 4.40 -1.16
CA ALA A 106 -14.43 3.83 0.10
C ALA A 106 -13.90 2.41 0.31
N HIS A 107 -13.75 2.05 1.57
CA HIS A 107 -13.35 0.70 1.95
C HIS A 107 -14.24 0.16 3.08
N GLU A 108 -14.27 -1.17 3.17
CA GLU A 108 -14.85 -1.90 4.28
C GLU A 108 -13.86 -2.99 4.67
N TYR A 109 -13.67 -3.18 5.96
CA TYR A 109 -12.81 -4.24 6.48
C TYR A 109 -13.58 -5.22 7.33
N LYS A 110 -13.31 -6.52 7.15
CA LYS A 110 -13.80 -7.59 8.01
C LYS A 110 -12.61 -8.30 8.63
N ILE A 111 -12.56 -8.33 9.95
CA ILE A 111 -11.50 -9.03 10.69
C ILE A 111 -11.82 -10.52 10.67
N LEU A 112 -10.95 -11.32 10.03
CA LEU A 112 -11.17 -12.75 9.85
C LEU A 112 -10.54 -13.61 10.94
N LYS A 113 -9.57 -13.08 11.67
CA LYS A 113 -8.90 -13.68 12.83
C LYS A 113 -8.59 -12.56 13.81
N ASP A 114 -8.28 -12.90 15.06
CA ASP A 114 -7.78 -11.90 16.00
C ASP A 114 -6.58 -11.18 15.36
N SER A 115 -6.66 -9.87 15.23
CA SER A 115 -5.72 -9.11 14.42
C SER A 115 -5.20 -7.88 15.16
N ILE A 116 -3.96 -7.54 14.82
CA ILE A 116 -3.33 -6.27 15.15
C ILE A 116 -2.90 -5.65 13.82
N ILE A 117 -3.43 -4.47 13.53
CA ILE A 117 -3.23 -3.78 12.25
C ILE A 117 -2.81 -2.34 12.56
N ILE A 118 -1.75 -1.88 11.87
CA ILE A 118 -1.33 -0.48 11.93
C ILE A 118 -2.02 0.26 10.81
#